data_2767229d3c8ff535ebb6c0395c007697
#
_entry.id   2767229d3c8ff535ebb6c0395c007697
#
_cell.length_a   1.000
_cell.length_b   1.000
_cell.length_c   1.000
_cell.angle_alpha   90.00
_cell.angle_beta   90.00
_cell.angle_gamma   90.00
#
_symmetry.space_group_name_H-M   'P 1'
#
loop_
_entity.id
_entity.type
_entity.pdbx_description
1 polymer ?
#
loop_
_entity_poly.entity_id
_entity_poly.type
_entity_poly.pdbx_seq_one_letter_code
_entity_poly.pdbx_strand_id
1 'polypeptide(L)'
;MYYIAQLLGIIAWFILIISYWKSGSKKLLYLQITACIFFALNYTILGAFSGLLVVIFEIIRDYLYLKVKEPKKIFYISIIVYLIIAIVTYNGSVLSLFCIFASLCDGYALTNKGNKVVLYSIITYSLWIIYDLSYGSYGTVVAESFIIISNTLFLLNCYSIYLKSDNLRIEKGFSITNNMLKIFNKLDKNNYDDEYIWSISKEGEIIKNNKTDYIFIYDDDELIGYINFIRIPFDKFDEITKNKEYIDIDIKDIKRFSKKVGNYININSICIKNSYKNDKTIKLVSDVIKKYLLKKEKYGYKINGLLCVSASKFEEDILNYSKFRLEKTLEEDNNIYTMEGSRLNKYLKE
;
A
#
# COMPACT_ATOMS: atom_id res chain seq x y z
N MET A 1 39.66 8.53 7.08
CA MET A 1 38.83 7.30 7.13
C MET A 1 37.42 7.57 7.66
N TYR A 2 37.25 8.33 8.77
CA TYR A 2 35.93 8.63 9.34
C TYR A 2 34.91 9.24 8.32
N TYR A 3 35.31 10.31 7.61
CA TYR A 3 34.44 10.94 6.59
C TYR A 3 34.06 9.99 5.43
N ILE A 4 34.96 9.05 5.09
CA ILE A 4 34.68 8.03 4.08
C ILE A 4 33.58 7.10 4.59
N ALA A 5 33.62 6.69 5.87
CA ALA A 5 32.58 5.89 6.48
C ALA A 5 31.22 6.61 6.39
N GLN A 6 31.16 7.91 6.77
CA GLN A 6 29.91 8.67 6.68
C GLN A 6 29.35 8.72 5.25
N LEU A 7 30.23 8.93 4.26
CA LEU A 7 29.84 8.96 2.86
C LEU A 7 29.29 7.61 2.38
N LEU A 8 29.93 6.50 2.78
CA LEU A 8 29.45 5.14 2.46
C LEU A 8 28.07 4.86 3.05
N GLY A 9 27.82 5.30 4.30
CA GLY A 9 26.49 5.21 4.92
C GLY A 9 25.43 5.99 4.14
N ILE A 10 25.75 7.21 3.70
CA ILE A 10 24.84 8.03 2.88
C ILE A 10 24.56 7.37 1.52
N ILE A 11 25.58 6.80 0.86
CA ILE A 11 25.40 6.10 -0.43
C ILE A 11 24.50 4.88 -0.25
N ALA A 12 24.74 4.06 0.78
CA ALA A 12 23.91 2.91 1.10
C ALA A 12 22.45 3.30 1.25
N TRP A 13 22.21 4.42 1.91
CA TRP A 13 20.87 4.96 2.11
C TRP A 13 20.18 5.37 0.81
N PHE A 14 20.84 6.10 -0.08
CA PHE A 14 20.25 6.44 -1.39
C PHE A 14 19.82 5.20 -2.15
N ILE A 15 20.63 4.13 -2.10
CA ILE A 15 20.30 2.85 -2.72
C ILE A 15 19.06 2.22 -2.06
N LEU A 16 18.94 2.27 -0.73
CA LEU A 16 17.77 1.79 0.00
C LEU A 16 16.50 2.54 -0.38
N ILE A 17 16.51 3.87 -0.46
CA ILE A 17 15.34 4.65 -0.91
C ILE A 17 14.88 4.19 -2.29
N ILE A 18 15.82 4.06 -3.23
CA ILE A 18 15.50 3.58 -4.58
C ILE A 18 14.93 2.17 -4.55
N SER A 19 15.39 1.31 -3.62
CA SER A 19 14.87 -0.05 -3.46
C SER A 19 13.39 -0.06 -3.09
N TYR A 20 12.95 0.79 -2.17
CA TYR A 20 11.54 0.89 -1.77
C TYR A 20 10.62 1.33 -2.91
N TRP A 21 11.10 2.16 -3.85
CA TRP A 21 10.33 2.50 -5.06
C TRP A 21 10.14 1.32 -6.02
N LYS A 22 10.91 0.23 -5.83
CA LYS A 22 10.80 -1.03 -6.57
C LYS A 22 10.13 -2.15 -5.76
N SER A 23 9.40 -1.77 -4.68
CA SER A 23 8.64 -2.69 -3.85
C SER A 23 7.82 -3.67 -4.69
N GLY A 24 7.77 -4.93 -4.23
CA GLY A 24 7.06 -6.01 -4.92
C GLY A 24 7.81 -6.66 -6.09
N SER A 25 9.02 -6.25 -6.42
CA SER A 25 9.86 -6.86 -7.44
C SER A 25 11.15 -7.45 -6.87
N LYS A 26 11.73 -8.46 -7.56
CA LYS A 26 13.07 -8.98 -7.20
C LYS A 26 14.15 -7.89 -7.17
N LYS A 27 13.93 -6.77 -7.86
CA LYS A 27 14.86 -5.61 -7.88
C LYS A 27 15.00 -4.97 -6.50
N LEU A 28 13.97 -5.03 -5.64
CA LEU A 28 14.05 -4.58 -4.25
C LEU A 28 15.21 -5.26 -3.53
N LEU A 29 15.22 -6.61 -3.50
CA LEU A 29 16.25 -7.38 -2.80
C LEU A 29 17.65 -7.19 -3.38
N TYR A 30 17.80 -7.09 -4.71
CA TYR A 30 19.10 -6.78 -5.32
C TYR A 30 19.65 -5.41 -4.87
N LEU A 31 18.79 -4.40 -4.80
CA LEU A 31 19.20 -3.08 -4.31
C LEU A 31 19.52 -3.10 -2.81
N GLN A 32 18.75 -3.85 -2.01
CA GLN A 32 19.04 -4.04 -0.58
C GLN A 32 20.39 -4.72 -0.37
N ILE A 33 20.68 -5.81 -1.09
CA ILE A 33 22.00 -6.46 -1.07
C ILE A 33 23.12 -5.47 -1.41
N THR A 34 22.91 -4.63 -2.43
CA THR A 34 23.90 -3.61 -2.80
C THR A 34 24.09 -2.58 -1.69
N ALA A 35 23.03 -2.12 -1.05
CA ALA A 35 23.12 -1.20 0.10
C ALA A 35 23.87 -1.84 1.27
N CYS A 36 23.60 -3.13 1.56
CA CYS A 36 24.30 -3.87 2.62
C CYS A 36 25.81 -3.95 2.38
N ILE A 37 26.29 -4.02 1.13
CA ILE A 37 27.73 -3.99 0.83
C ILE A 37 28.34 -2.64 1.29
N PHE A 38 27.67 -1.52 1.04
CA PHE A 38 28.14 -0.22 1.48
C PHE A 38 28.09 -0.06 3.00
N PHE A 39 27.06 -0.61 3.67
CA PHE A 39 27.00 -0.66 5.13
C PHE A 39 28.13 -1.53 5.73
N ALA A 40 28.44 -2.68 5.13
CA ALA A 40 29.54 -3.52 5.58
C ALA A 40 30.89 -2.75 5.52
N LEU A 41 31.13 -1.99 4.46
CA LEU A 41 32.32 -1.14 4.35
C LEU A 41 32.32 -0.01 5.39
N ASN A 42 31.16 0.62 5.64
CA ASN A 42 31.00 1.64 6.67
C ASN A 42 31.38 1.07 8.05
N TYR A 43 30.78 -0.06 8.45
CA TYR A 43 31.02 -0.69 9.76
C TYR A 43 32.45 -1.23 9.91
N THR A 44 33.05 -1.69 8.81
CA THR A 44 34.48 -2.07 8.82
C THR A 44 35.37 -0.88 9.21
N ILE A 45 35.13 0.30 8.61
CA ILE A 45 35.93 1.49 8.91
C ILE A 45 35.69 2.02 10.33
N LEU A 46 34.46 1.88 10.84
CA LEU A 46 34.08 2.33 12.17
C LEU A 46 34.45 1.33 13.29
N GLY A 47 34.90 0.12 12.94
CA GLY A 47 35.18 -0.95 13.92
C GLY A 47 33.92 -1.54 14.57
N ALA A 48 32.77 -1.40 13.94
CA ALA A 48 31.50 -1.88 14.43
C ALA A 48 31.26 -3.37 14.05
N PHE A 49 32.04 -4.29 14.65
CA PHE A 49 32.11 -5.68 14.24
C PHE A 49 30.78 -6.44 14.31
N SER A 50 29.93 -6.18 15.30
CA SER A 50 28.60 -6.83 15.40
C SER A 50 27.73 -6.42 14.20
N GLY A 51 27.66 -5.12 13.89
CA GLY A 51 26.95 -4.62 12.72
C GLY A 51 27.49 -5.18 11.41
N LEU A 52 28.83 -5.26 11.29
CA LEU A 52 29.47 -5.83 10.10
C LEU A 52 29.07 -7.29 9.86
N LEU A 53 29.14 -8.15 10.86
CA LEU A 53 28.76 -9.57 10.72
C LEU A 53 27.26 -9.74 10.46
N VAL A 54 26.43 -8.93 11.10
CA VAL A 54 24.98 -8.88 10.86
C VAL A 54 24.69 -8.57 9.42
N VAL A 55 25.24 -7.47 8.88
CA VAL A 55 24.98 -7.02 7.51
C VAL A 55 25.54 -7.99 6.45
N ILE A 56 26.69 -8.62 6.72
CA ILE A 56 27.21 -9.70 5.86
C ILE A 56 26.21 -10.86 5.81
N PHE A 57 25.64 -11.25 6.95
CA PHE A 57 24.62 -12.29 6.96
C PHE A 57 23.31 -11.87 6.30
N GLU A 58 22.91 -10.60 6.41
CA GLU A 58 21.75 -10.04 5.70
C GLU A 58 21.90 -10.17 4.17
N ILE A 59 23.08 -9.94 3.62
CA ILE A 59 23.36 -10.18 2.19
C ILE A 59 23.05 -11.63 1.81
N ILE A 60 23.50 -12.60 2.62
CA ILE A 60 23.25 -14.03 2.39
C ILE A 60 21.76 -14.34 2.54
N ARG A 61 21.12 -13.84 3.59
CA ARG A 61 19.69 -14.01 3.86
C ARG A 61 18.83 -13.51 2.71
N ASP A 62 19.09 -12.29 2.26
CA ASP A 62 18.31 -11.65 1.21
C ASP A 62 18.50 -12.32 -0.15
N TYR A 63 19.72 -12.82 -0.41
CA TYR A 63 19.96 -13.67 -1.57
C TYR A 63 19.16 -14.98 -1.51
N LEU A 64 19.06 -15.60 -0.32
CA LEU A 64 18.23 -16.80 -0.12
C LEU A 64 16.75 -16.52 -0.33
N TYR A 65 16.24 -15.37 0.12
CA TYR A 65 14.85 -14.94 -0.15
C TYR A 65 14.54 -14.81 -1.66
N LEU A 66 15.53 -14.49 -2.50
CA LEU A 66 15.35 -14.48 -3.96
C LEU A 66 15.13 -15.87 -4.53
N LYS A 67 15.63 -16.91 -3.91
CA LYS A 67 15.67 -18.30 -4.42
C LYS A 67 14.58 -19.20 -3.81
N VAL A 68 14.16 -18.96 -2.58
CA VAL A 68 13.29 -19.88 -1.83
C VAL A 68 11.85 -19.37 -1.84
N LYS A 69 10.89 -20.30 -1.98
CA LYS A 69 9.45 -19.99 -1.97
C LYS A 69 8.87 -19.78 -0.57
N GLU A 70 9.55 -20.26 0.48
CA GLU A 70 9.07 -20.25 1.85
C GLU A 70 9.93 -19.34 2.75
N PRO A 71 9.67 -18.04 2.82
CA PRO A 71 10.48 -17.09 3.55
C PRO A 71 10.54 -17.38 5.07
N LYS A 72 9.49 -17.99 5.64
CA LYS A 72 9.46 -18.35 7.06
C LYS A 72 10.58 -19.31 7.48
N LYS A 73 10.93 -20.28 6.62
CA LYS A 73 12.03 -21.22 6.91
C LYS A 73 13.37 -20.48 7.02
N ILE A 74 13.63 -19.56 6.10
CA ILE A 74 14.84 -18.73 6.14
C ILE A 74 14.88 -17.90 7.42
N PHE A 75 13.76 -17.33 7.82
CA PHE A 75 13.67 -16.54 9.06
C PHE A 75 14.06 -17.37 10.29
N TYR A 76 13.53 -18.60 10.45
CA TYR A 76 13.90 -19.46 11.59
C TYR A 76 15.39 -19.83 11.61
N ILE A 77 15.97 -20.10 10.44
CA ILE A 77 17.43 -20.34 10.33
C ILE A 77 18.19 -19.06 10.72
N SER A 78 17.70 -17.89 10.29
CA SER A 78 18.34 -16.61 10.61
C SER A 78 18.39 -16.32 12.12
N ILE A 79 17.37 -16.73 12.89
CA ILE A 79 17.38 -16.60 14.35
C ILE A 79 18.61 -17.28 14.95
N ILE A 80 18.89 -18.51 14.53
CA ILE A 80 20.04 -19.29 15.03
C ILE A 80 21.36 -18.58 14.69
N VAL A 81 21.49 -18.12 13.44
CA VAL A 81 22.72 -17.43 13.01
C VAL A 81 22.92 -16.12 13.76
N TYR A 82 21.86 -15.32 13.93
CA TYR A 82 21.95 -14.07 14.70
C TYR A 82 22.28 -14.30 16.18
N LEU A 83 21.79 -15.38 16.79
CA LEU A 83 22.20 -15.76 18.15
C LEU A 83 23.69 -16.09 18.22
N ILE A 84 24.23 -16.81 17.23
CA ILE A 84 25.66 -17.11 17.16
C ILE A 84 26.46 -15.80 16.99
N ILE A 85 26.05 -14.91 16.09
CA ILE A 85 26.69 -13.61 15.91
C ILE A 85 26.66 -12.81 17.22
N ALA A 86 25.51 -12.80 17.93
CA ALA A 86 25.38 -12.12 19.21
C ALA A 86 26.43 -12.63 20.23
N ILE A 87 26.57 -13.96 20.38
CA ILE A 87 27.53 -14.56 21.32
C ILE A 87 28.98 -14.22 20.94
N VAL A 88 29.31 -14.31 19.64
CA VAL A 88 30.68 -14.09 19.14
C VAL A 88 31.12 -12.62 19.24
N THR A 89 30.14 -11.68 19.02
CA THR A 89 30.45 -10.26 18.97
C THR A 89 30.13 -9.49 20.24
N TYR A 90 29.60 -10.16 21.27
CA TYR A 90 29.25 -9.49 22.51
C TYR A 90 30.52 -8.94 23.22
N ASN A 91 30.56 -7.64 23.36
CA ASN A 91 31.68 -6.89 23.94
C ASN A 91 31.41 -6.37 25.36
N GLY A 92 30.43 -6.92 26.05
CA GLY A 92 29.97 -6.45 27.36
C GLY A 92 28.99 -5.32 27.34
N SER A 93 28.70 -4.74 26.17
CA SER A 93 27.70 -3.66 26.00
C SER A 93 26.40 -4.21 25.39
N VAL A 94 25.28 -3.85 26.01
CA VAL A 94 23.95 -4.15 25.48
C VAL A 94 23.73 -3.48 24.10
N LEU A 95 24.41 -2.37 23.86
CA LEU A 95 24.30 -1.64 22.58
C LEU A 95 24.74 -2.50 21.38
N SER A 96 25.71 -3.42 21.57
CA SER A 96 26.13 -4.34 20.50
C SER A 96 25.03 -5.34 20.07
N LEU A 97 23.98 -5.51 20.88
CA LEU A 97 22.87 -6.41 20.57
C LEU A 97 21.74 -5.73 19.78
N PHE A 98 21.71 -4.40 19.72
CA PHE A 98 20.63 -3.69 19.01
C PHE A 98 20.59 -4.00 17.52
N CYS A 99 21.74 -4.15 16.86
CA CYS A 99 21.79 -4.55 15.45
C CYS A 99 21.23 -5.97 15.23
N ILE A 100 21.40 -6.87 16.20
CA ILE A 100 20.85 -8.23 16.16
C ILE A 100 19.32 -8.19 16.22
N PHE A 101 18.76 -7.46 17.21
CA PHE A 101 17.31 -7.30 17.34
C PHE A 101 16.71 -6.58 16.14
N ALA A 102 17.39 -5.56 15.61
CA ALA A 102 16.97 -4.86 14.40
C ALA A 102 16.82 -5.83 13.21
N SER A 103 17.84 -6.66 12.98
CA SER A 103 17.86 -7.62 11.87
C SER A 103 16.88 -8.78 12.04
N LEU A 104 16.58 -9.17 13.27
CA LEU A 104 15.48 -10.10 13.55
C LEU A 104 14.13 -9.50 13.21
N CYS A 105 13.89 -8.22 13.56
CA CYS A 105 12.67 -7.51 13.21
C CYS A 105 12.53 -7.36 11.69
N ASP A 106 13.62 -7.02 10.99
CA ASP A 106 13.66 -6.94 9.53
C ASP A 106 13.37 -8.29 8.87
N GLY A 107 14.05 -9.35 9.29
CA GLY A 107 13.81 -10.71 8.81
C GLY A 107 12.36 -11.15 9.02
N TYR A 108 11.76 -10.82 10.16
CA TYR A 108 10.34 -11.07 10.41
C TYR A 108 9.44 -10.22 9.50
N ALA A 109 9.78 -8.95 9.28
CA ALA A 109 9.06 -8.07 8.36
C ALA A 109 8.96 -8.69 6.96
N LEU A 110 10.04 -9.25 6.43
CA LEU A 110 10.09 -9.90 5.12
C LEU A 110 9.22 -11.16 5.00
N THR A 111 8.80 -11.77 6.13
CA THR A 111 7.83 -12.87 6.14
C THR A 111 6.38 -12.42 6.09
N ASN A 112 6.12 -11.13 6.28
CA ASN A 112 4.80 -10.53 6.33
C ASN A 112 4.44 -9.83 5.02
N LYS A 113 3.22 -9.29 4.93
CA LYS A 113 2.71 -8.52 3.79
C LYS A 113 2.01 -7.25 4.27
N GLY A 114 1.84 -6.29 3.34
CA GLY A 114 1.09 -5.06 3.58
C GLY A 114 1.71 -4.18 4.66
N ASN A 115 0.87 -3.53 5.46
CA ASN A 115 1.30 -2.52 6.45
C ASN A 115 2.13 -3.08 7.62
N LYS A 116 2.04 -4.40 7.87
CA LYS A 116 2.89 -5.05 8.89
C LYS A 116 4.37 -4.91 8.56
N VAL A 117 4.74 -5.03 7.27
CA VAL A 117 6.14 -4.84 6.83
C VAL A 117 6.63 -3.44 7.20
N VAL A 118 5.81 -2.42 6.94
CA VAL A 118 6.17 -1.02 7.22
C VAL A 118 6.27 -0.75 8.74
N LEU A 119 5.37 -1.35 9.53
CA LEU A 119 5.41 -1.22 10.99
C LEU A 119 6.70 -1.83 11.57
N TYR A 120 7.04 -3.06 11.16
CA TYR A 120 8.27 -3.70 11.61
C TYR A 120 9.52 -2.97 11.12
N SER A 121 9.51 -2.37 9.94
CA SER A 121 10.63 -1.56 9.46
C SER A 121 10.87 -0.32 10.32
N ILE A 122 9.83 0.33 10.86
CA ILE A 122 10.00 1.44 11.82
C ILE A 122 10.74 0.94 13.07
N ILE A 123 10.37 -0.21 13.62
CA ILE A 123 11.04 -0.83 14.78
C ILE A 123 12.51 -1.15 14.43
N THR A 124 12.72 -1.77 13.28
CA THR A 124 14.06 -2.12 12.77
C THR A 124 14.98 -0.91 12.73
N TYR A 125 14.57 0.16 12.05
CA TYR A 125 15.39 1.36 11.91
C TYR A 125 15.55 2.13 13.22
N SER A 126 14.57 2.09 14.13
CA SER A 126 14.73 2.65 15.48
C SER A 126 15.83 1.95 16.26
N LEU A 127 15.96 0.63 16.15
CA LEU A 127 17.00 -0.17 16.81
C LEU A 127 18.37 0.08 16.13
N TRP A 128 18.42 0.18 14.80
CA TRP A 128 19.64 0.51 14.08
C TRP A 128 20.16 1.91 14.46
N ILE A 129 19.30 2.93 14.60
CA ILE A 129 19.68 4.28 15.06
C ILE A 129 20.41 4.22 16.40
N ILE A 130 19.89 3.45 17.37
CA ILE A 130 20.54 3.30 18.69
C ILE A 130 21.94 2.70 18.53
N TYR A 131 22.06 1.65 17.72
CA TYR A 131 23.32 1.01 17.43
C TYR A 131 24.30 1.97 16.74
N ASP A 132 23.87 2.62 15.67
CA ASP A 132 24.70 3.49 14.85
C ASP A 132 25.18 4.75 15.59
N LEU A 133 24.35 5.31 16.46
CA LEU A 133 24.75 6.39 17.37
C LEU A 133 25.91 5.95 18.27
N SER A 134 25.90 4.72 18.77
CA SER A 134 26.95 4.22 19.66
C SER A 134 28.30 4.04 18.97
N TYR A 135 28.32 3.87 17.65
CA TYR A 135 29.53 3.73 16.84
C TYR A 135 29.87 4.99 16.04
N GLY A 136 29.10 6.08 16.21
CA GLY A 136 29.34 7.35 15.52
C GLY A 136 29.06 7.32 14.01
N SER A 137 28.15 6.44 13.56
CA SER A 137 27.71 6.35 12.15
C SER A 137 26.60 7.36 11.86
N TYR A 138 26.88 8.65 11.96
CA TYR A 138 25.85 9.70 11.85
C TYR A 138 25.22 9.77 10.46
N GLY A 139 25.93 9.41 9.40
CA GLY A 139 25.40 9.35 8.04
C GLY A 139 24.24 8.35 7.92
N THR A 140 24.36 7.18 8.56
CA THR A 140 23.30 6.16 8.62
C THR A 140 22.14 6.61 9.49
N VAL A 141 22.41 7.21 10.66
CA VAL A 141 21.39 7.73 11.60
C VAL A 141 20.45 8.73 10.92
N VAL A 142 21.00 9.69 10.18
CA VAL A 142 20.19 10.65 9.41
C VAL A 142 19.28 9.91 8.41
N ALA A 143 19.84 8.95 7.71
CA ALA A 143 19.16 8.15 6.72
C ALA A 143 17.98 7.36 7.28
N GLU A 144 18.23 6.66 8.36
CA GLU A 144 17.23 5.82 9.06
C GLU A 144 16.12 6.68 9.65
N SER A 145 16.45 7.85 10.17
CA SER A 145 15.45 8.82 10.63
C SER A 145 14.49 9.23 9.52
N PHE A 146 14.99 9.47 8.30
CA PHE A 146 14.13 9.75 7.15
C PHE A 146 13.25 8.57 6.77
N ILE A 147 13.75 7.32 6.86
CA ILE A 147 12.94 6.12 6.60
C ILE A 147 11.83 6.00 7.65
N ILE A 148 12.13 6.21 8.93
CA ILE A 148 11.12 6.18 10.00
C ILE A 148 10.03 7.23 9.76
N ILE A 149 10.42 8.48 9.46
CA ILE A 149 9.47 9.56 9.16
C ILE A 149 8.61 9.19 7.95
N SER A 150 9.21 8.73 6.85
CA SER A 150 8.51 8.32 5.64
C SER A 150 7.52 7.19 5.89
N ASN A 151 7.96 6.15 6.61
CA ASN A 151 7.14 4.98 6.94
C ASN A 151 6.00 5.35 7.90
N THR A 152 6.25 6.24 8.86
CA THR A 152 5.22 6.77 9.77
C THR A 152 4.17 7.57 9.01
N LEU A 153 4.58 8.48 8.13
CA LEU A 153 3.66 9.24 7.27
C LEU A 153 2.85 8.31 6.35
N PHE A 154 3.49 7.27 5.82
CA PHE A 154 2.82 6.25 5.03
C PHE A 154 1.74 5.53 5.85
N LEU A 155 2.06 5.04 7.05
CA LEU A 155 1.10 4.36 7.92
C LEU A 155 -0.05 5.28 8.33
N LEU A 156 0.24 6.53 8.73
CA LEU A 156 -0.80 7.52 9.06
C LEU A 156 -1.75 7.74 7.88
N ASN A 157 -1.22 7.76 6.67
CA ASN A 157 -2.04 7.89 5.46
C ASN A 157 -2.85 6.61 5.17
N CYS A 158 -2.27 5.42 5.37
CA CYS A 158 -2.99 4.14 5.25
C CYS A 158 -4.12 4.02 6.26
N TYR A 159 -3.81 4.23 7.53
CA TYR A 159 -4.79 4.12 8.62
C TYR A 159 -5.84 5.23 8.65
N SER A 160 -5.68 6.27 7.87
CA SER A 160 -6.67 7.35 7.79
C SER A 160 -8.03 6.93 7.23
N ILE A 161 -8.11 5.79 6.52
CA ILE A 161 -9.36 5.16 6.07
C ILE A 161 -9.56 3.80 6.78
N TYR A 162 -8.72 3.51 7.78
CA TYR A 162 -8.83 2.26 8.51
C TYR A 162 -10.18 2.17 9.25
N LEU A 163 -10.91 1.10 8.94
CA LEU A 163 -12.09 0.65 9.67
C LEU A 163 -11.87 -0.82 9.99
N LYS A 164 -12.10 -1.20 11.23
CA LYS A 164 -12.15 -2.60 11.64
C LYS A 164 -13.56 -2.90 12.10
N SER A 165 -14.18 -3.90 11.48
CA SER A 165 -15.46 -4.46 11.89
C SER A 165 -15.29 -5.97 11.92
N ASP A 166 -15.45 -6.56 13.09
CA ASP A 166 -15.18 -7.98 13.32
C ASP A 166 -13.76 -8.36 12.83
N ASN A 167 -13.66 -9.32 11.89
CA ASN A 167 -12.38 -9.72 11.30
C ASN A 167 -12.00 -8.92 10.05
N LEU A 168 -12.90 -8.03 9.57
CA LEU A 168 -12.66 -7.28 8.34
C LEU A 168 -11.80 -6.04 8.61
N ARG A 169 -10.77 -5.87 7.78
CA ARG A 169 -9.86 -4.74 7.80
C ARG A 169 -9.93 -4.01 6.46
N ILE A 170 -10.11 -2.71 6.52
CA ILE A 170 -10.18 -1.85 5.34
C ILE A 170 -9.00 -0.90 5.34
N GLU A 171 -8.31 -0.82 4.21
CA GLU A 171 -7.12 0.01 4.04
C GLU A 171 -7.14 0.72 2.68
N LYS A 172 -6.55 1.92 2.61
CA LYS A 172 -6.27 2.55 1.31
C LYS A 172 -5.12 1.82 0.62
N GLY A 173 -5.29 1.48 -0.66
CA GLY A 173 -4.25 0.86 -1.48
C GLY A 173 -3.19 1.87 -1.92
N PHE A 174 -1.91 1.58 -1.63
CA PHE A 174 -0.79 2.45 -2.01
C PHE A 174 0.21 1.81 -2.96
N SER A 175 0.44 0.52 -2.84
CA SER A 175 1.33 -0.20 -3.75
C SER A 175 0.60 -1.40 -4.33
N ILE A 176 0.14 -1.25 -5.56
CA ILE A 176 -0.54 -2.32 -6.27
C ILE A 176 0.52 -3.08 -7.07
N THR A 177 0.70 -4.34 -6.71
CA THR A 177 1.64 -5.25 -7.38
C THR A 177 0.96 -6.00 -8.52
N ASN A 178 1.74 -6.53 -9.46
CA ASN A 178 1.20 -7.38 -10.53
C ASN A 178 0.42 -8.60 -10.00
N ASN A 179 0.77 -9.10 -8.81
CA ASN A 179 0.02 -10.19 -8.19
C ASN A 179 -1.35 -9.71 -7.69
N MET A 180 -1.46 -8.49 -7.19
CA MET A 180 -2.75 -7.90 -6.80
C MET A 180 -3.64 -7.67 -8.02
N LEU A 181 -3.09 -7.18 -9.14
CA LEU A 181 -3.84 -7.07 -10.40
C LEU A 181 -4.44 -8.40 -10.86
N LYS A 182 -3.73 -9.51 -10.69
CA LYS A 182 -4.27 -10.84 -10.98
C LYS A 182 -5.41 -11.23 -10.02
N ILE A 183 -5.31 -10.82 -8.74
CA ILE A 183 -6.38 -11.07 -7.76
C ILE A 183 -7.59 -10.20 -8.10
N PHE A 184 -7.41 -8.92 -8.48
CA PHE A 184 -8.49 -8.05 -8.93
C PHE A 184 -9.21 -8.66 -10.13
N ASN A 185 -8.49 -8.99 -11.19
CA ASN A 185 -9.08 -9.63 -12.37
C ASN A 185 -9.85 -10.92 -12.04
N LYS A 186 -9.38 -11.71 -11.06
CA LYS A 186 -10.13 -12.89 -10.59
C LYS A 186 -11.40 -12.50 -9.82
N LEU A 187 -11.36 -11.45 -9.01
CA LEU A 187 -12.52 -10.92 -8.30
C LEU A 187 -13.52 -10.33 -9.29
N ASP A 188 -13.06 -9.59 -10.29
CA ASP A 188 -13.89 -9.00 -11.34
C ASP A 188 -14.66 -10.08 -12.10
N LYS A 189 -13.98 -11.13 -12.56
CA LYS A 189 -14.63 -12.29 -13.24
C LYS A 189 -15.67 -13.02 -12.43
N ASN A 190 -15.67 -12.86 -11.11
CA ASN A 190 -16.69 -13.41 -10.24
C ASN A 190 -17.87 -12.44 -9.97
N ASN A 191 -17.72 -11.17 -10.38
CA ASN A 191 -18.69 -10.11 -10.09
C ASN A 191 -19.29 -9.47 -11.34
N TYR A 192 -18.57 -9.49 -12.46
CA TYR A 192 -18.93 -8.82 -13.71
C TYR A 192 -18.80 -9.74 -14.92
N ASP A 193 -19.52 -9.45 -15.97
CA ASP A 193 -19.34 -10.06 -17.27
C ASP A 193 -18.04 -9.58 -17.93
N ASP A 194 -17.43 -10.40 -18.79
CA ASP A 194 -16.09 -10.17 -19.34
C ASP A 194 -15.95 -8.83 -20.08
N GLU A 195 -17.04 -8.30 -20.65
CA GLU A 195 -17.07 -7.01 -21.37
C GLU A 195 -16.90 -5.79 -20.47
N TYR A 196 -17.26 -5.89 -19.20
CA TYR A 196 -17.09 -4.80 -18.20
C TYR A 196 -15.76 -4.86 -17.47
N ILE A 197 -14.96 -5.90 -17.70
CA ILE A 197 -13.70 -6.11 -17.01
C ILE A 197 -12.54 -5.42 -17.74
N TRP A 198 -11.89 -4.50 -17.05
CA TRP A 198 -10.68 -3.89 -17.60
C TRP A 198 -9.54 -4.90 -17.72
N SER A 199 -8.80 -4.83 -18.84
CA SER A 199 -7.60 -5.63 -18.99
C SER A 199 -6.55 -5.24 -17.93
N ILE A 200 -5.76 -6.22 -17.49
CA ILE A 200 -4.62 -6.00 -16.56
C ILE A 200 -3.68 -4.89 -17.08
N SER A 201 -3.54 -4.76 -18.41
CA SER A 201 -2.72 -3.71 -19.03
C SER A 201 -3.33 -2.33 -18.85
N LYS A 202 -4.66 -2.17 -19.10
CA LYS A 202 -5.40 -0.91 -18.93
C LYS A 202 -5.34 -0.47 -17.47
N GLU A 203 -5.62 -1.38 -16.55
CA GLU A 203 -5.59 -1.12 -15.10
C GLU A 203 -4.19 -0.74 -14.61
N GLY A 204 -3.16 -1.48 -15.05
CA GLY A 204 -1.76 -1.19 -14.72
C GLY A 204 -1.29 0.17 -15.20
N GLU A 205 -1.75 0.64 -16.36
CA GLU A 205 -1.44 1.97 -16.88
C GLU A 205 -2.09 3.08 -16.04
N ILE A 206 -3.35 2.92 -15.65
CA ILE A 206 -4.09 3.87 -14.82
C ILE A 206 -3.40 4.02 -13.45
N ILE A 207 -3.01 2.90 -12.85
CA ILE A 207 -2.31 2.88 -11.57
C ILE A 207 -0.94 3.54 -11.68
N LYS A 208 -0.15 3.20 -12.69
CA LYS A 208 1.19 3.78 -12.94
C LYS A 208 1.15 5.31 -13.07
N ASN A 209 0.06 5.84 -13.62
CA ASN A 209 -0.13 7.28 -13.80
C ASN A 209 -0.76 7.99 -12.59
N ASN A 210 -0.99 7.30 -11.46
CA ASN A 210 -1.65 7.84 -10.26
C ASN A 210 -3.01 8.50 -10.57
N LYS A 211 -3.80 7.88 -11.44
CA LYS A 211 -5.11 8.40 -11.86
C LYS A 211 -6.28 7.80 -11.09
N THR A 212 -6.01 6.86 -10.19
CA THR A 212 -7.03 6.12 -9.45
C THR A 212 -6.68 5.96 -7.98
N ASP A 213 -7.69 5.79 -7.15
CA ASP A 213 -7.55 5.40 -5.74
C ASP A 213 -8.23 4.04 -5.53
N TYR A 214 -7.55 3.16 -4.79
CA TYR A 214 -8.08 1.88 -4.36
C TYR A 214 -8.27 1.85 -2.85
N ILE A 215 -9.33 1.20 -2.41
CA ILE A 215 -9.52 0.80 -1.02
C ILE A 215 -9.62 -0.72 -1.01
N PHE A 216 -8.83 -1.37 -0.16
CA PHE A 216 -8.76 -2.81 -0.03
C PHE A 216 -9.53 -3.29 1.18
N ILE A 217 -10.19 -4.41 1.03
CA ILE A 217 -10.94 -5.09 2.09
C ILE A 217 -10.27 -6.44 2.33
N TYR A 218 -9.81 -6.66 3.55
CA TYR A 218 -9.14 -7.89 3.98
C TYR A 218 -9.96 -8.59 5.04
N ASP A 219 -9.93 -9.93 5.01
CA ASP A 219 -10.23 -10.78 6.15
C ASP A 219 -8.89 -11.35 6.63
N ASP A 220 -8.46 -10.97 7.83
CA ASP A 220 -7.09 -11.14 8.30
C ASP A 220 -6.05 -10.63 7.27
N ASP A 221 -5.31 -11.54 6.62
CA ASP A 221 -4.30 -11.21 5.61
C ASP A 221 -4.78 -11.55 4.17
N GLU A 222 -5.99 -12.05 3.98
CA GLU A 222 -6.57 -12.35 2.69
C GLU A 222 -7.28 -11.14 2.10
N LEU A 223 -6.93 -10.72 0.89
CA LEU A 223 -7.66 -9.71 0.14
C LEU A 223 -8.97 -10.32 -0.37
N ILE A 224 -10.10 -9.89 0.19
CA ILE A 224 -11.44 -10.40 -0.12
C ILE A 224 -12.25 -9.47 -1.01
N GLY A 225 -11.82 -8.22 -1.16
CA GLY A 225 -12.49 -7.24 -2.00
C GLY A 225 -11.73 -5.94 -2.16
N TYR A 226 -12.23 -5.09 -3.06
CA TYR A 226 -11.71 -3.75 -3.26
C TYR A 226 -12.78 -2.79 -3.79
N ILE A 227 -12.54 -1.49 -3.60
CA ILE A 227 -13.32 -0.41 -4.20
C ILE A 227 -12.36 0.45 -5.01
N ASN A 228 -12.72 0.77 -6.25
CA ASN A 228 -11.93 1.59 -7.15
C ASN A 228 -12.63 2.94 -7.41
N PHE A 229 -11.90 4.04 -7.22
CA PHE A 229 -12.37 5.39 -7.47
C PHE A 229 -11.52 6.05 -8.54
N ILE A 230 -12.17 6.56 -9.58
CA ILE A 230 -11.53 7.36 -10.62
C ILE A 230 -12.18 8.74 -10.70
N ARG A 231 -11.41 9.74 -11.11
CA ARG A 231 -11.93 11.06 -11.44
C ARG A 231 -12.16 11.17 -12.94
N ILE A 232 -13.36 11.59 -13.31
CA ILE A 232 -13.74 11.89 -14.70
C ILE A 232 -14.01 13.39 -14.85
N PRO A 233 -13.88 13.98 -16.05
CA PRO A 233 -14.30 15.35 -16.31
C PRO A 233 -15.84 15.47 -16.32
N PHE A 234 -16.35 16.70 -16.20
CA PHE A 234 -17.80 16.95 -16.17
C PHE A 234 -18.51 16.51 -17.44
N ASP A 235 -17.93 16.80 -18.59
CA ASP A 235 -18.47 16.38 -19.88
C ASP A 235 -18.69 14.88 -19.99
N LYS A 236 -17.73 14.08 -19.50
CA LYS A 236 -17.88 12.61 -19.45
C LYS A 236 -18.90 12.17 -18.43
N PHE A 237 -18.97 12.82 -17.26
CA PHE A 237 -20.00 12.56 -16.26
C PHE A 237 -21.41 12.84 -16.84
N ASP A 238 -21.60 13.99 -17.50
CA ASP A 238 -22.84 14.40 -18.13
C ASP A 238 -23.22 13.48 -19.30
N GLU A 239 -22.25 13.06 -20.11
CA GLU A 239 -22.42 12.09 -21.19
C GLU A 239 -22.98 10.75 -20.66
N ILE A 240 -22.34 10.15 -19.64
CA ILE A 240 -22.77 8.87 -19.06
C ILE A 240 -24.17 9.00 -18.45
N THR A 241 -24.47 10.09 -17.76
CA THR A 241 -25.76 10.26 -17.10
C THR A 241 -26.92 10.50 -18.09
N LYS A 242 -26.67 11.02 -19.27
CA LYS A 242 -27.70 11.34 -20.28
C LYS A 242 -27.92 10.24 -21.31
N ASN A 243 -26.89 9.46 -21.64
CA ASN A 243 -27.00 8.41 -22.65
C ASN A 243 -27.83 7.22 -22.18
N LYS A 244 -28.44 6.51 -23.12
CA LYS A 244 -29.28 5.33 -22.87
C LYS A 244 -28.47 4.02 -22.87
N GLU A 245 -27.31 4.02 -23.52
CA GLU A 245 -26.41 2.87 -23.62
C GLU A 245 -25.27 3.00 -22.61
N TYR A 246 -24.66 1.89 -22.26
CA TYR A 246 -23.44 1.87 -21.45
C TYR A 246 -22.31 2.57 -22.20
N ILE A 247 -21.57 3.44 -21.52
CA ILE A 247 -20.42 4.13 -22.08
C ILE A 247 -19.18 3.76 -21.27
N ASP A 248 -18.25 3.05 -21.89
CA ASP A 248 -16.96 2.75 -21.26
C ASP A 248 -16.13 4.03 -21.04
N ILE A 249 -15.35 4.00 -19.98
CA ILE A 249 -14.46 5.10 -19.61
C ILE A 249 -13.06 4.79 -20.13
N ASP A 250 -12.62 5.53 -21.13
CA ASP A 250 -11.28 5.42 -21.66
C ASP A 250 -10.22 5.97 -20.69
N ILE A 251 -8.98 5.47 -20.79
CA ILE A 251 -7.83 5.98 -20.01
C ILE A 251 -7.63 7.50 -20.18
N LYS A 252 -7.91 8.03 -21.38
CA LYS A 252 -7.83 9.49 -21.68
C LYS A 252 -8.83 10.32 -20.87
N ASP A 253 -9.98 9.75 -20.51
CA ASP A 253 -11.04 10.42 -19.76
C ASP A 253 -10.74 10.41 -18.25
N ILE A 254 -9.89 9.49 -17.78
CA ILE A 254 -9.51 9.42 -16.38
C ILE A 254 -8.48 10.51 -16.06
N LYS A 255 -8.82 11.39 -15.13
CA LYS A 255 -7.99 12.53 -14.71
C LYS A 255 -7.45 12.34 -13.30
N ARG A 256 -6.34 12.99 -12.96
CA ARG A 256 -5.86 13.07 -11.58
C ARG A 256 -6.82 13.92 -10.74
N PHE A 257 -6.98 13.56 -9.47
CA PHE A 257 -7.71 14.39 -8.50
C PHE A 257 -7.09 15.79 -8.41
N SER A 258 -7.95 16.83 -8.38
CA SER A 258 -7.52 18.23 -8.40
C SER A 258 -8.06 18.99 -7.20
N LYS A 259 -7.22 19.84 -6.60
CA LYS A 259 -7.63 20.81 -5.57
C LYS A 259 -8.12 22.13 -6.19
N LYS A 260 -7.80 22.38 -7.48
CA LYS A 260 -8.09 23.64 -8.16
C LYS A 260 -9.48 23.66 -8.82
N VAL A 261 -9.95 22.49 -9.25
CA VAL A 261 -11.26 22.34 -9.92
C VAL A 261 -12.07 21.26 -9.24
N GLY A 262 -13.39 21.31 -9.39
CA GLY A 262 -14.28 20.30 -8.85
C GLY A 262 -13.99 18.90 -9.40
N ASN A 263 -14.23 17.89 -8.59
CA ASN A 263 -14.01 16.51 -8.95
C ASN A 263 -15.35 15.78 -9.09
N TYR A 264 -15.58 15.19 -10.24
CA TYR A 264 -16.61 14.20 -10.47
C TYR A 264 -15.95 12.83 -10.31
N ILE A 265 -16.47 12.02 -9.40
CA ILE A 265 -15.86 10.73 -9.02
C ILE A 265 -16.75 9.63 -9.52
N ASN A 266 -16.20 8.75 -10.35
CA ASN A 266 -16.83 7.48 -10.66
C ASN A 266 -16.32 6.41 -9.70
N ILE A 267 -17.26 5.72 -9.04
CA ILE A 267 -16.97 4.46 -8.32
C ILE A 267 -16.98 3.38 -9.39
N ASN A 268 -15.78 3.06 -9.88
CA ASN A 268 -15.61 2.22 -11.06
C ASN A 268 -15.84 0.73 -10.78
N SER A 269 -15.57 0.28 -9.56
CA SER A 269 -15.77 -1.11 -9.15
C SER A 269 -15.98 -1.21 -7.65
N ILE A 270 -16.88 -2.10 -7.24
CA ILE A 270 -17.08 -2.53 -5.85
C ILE A 270 -17.06 -4.07 -5.86
N CYS A 271 -15.86 -4.63 -5.87
CA CYS A 271 -15.68 -6.08 -5.97
C CYS A 271 -15.48 -6.72 -4.61
N ILE A 272 -16.30 -7.70 -4.28
CA ILE A 272 -16.24 -8.46 -3.03
C ILE A 272 -16.51 -9.94 -3.33
N LYS A 273 -15.76 -10.83 -2.68
CA LYS A 273 -16.01 -12.27 -2.75
C LYS A 273 -17.46 -12.59 -2.36
N ASN A 274 -18.11 -13.47 -3.11
CA ASN A 274 -19.53 -13.81 -2.91
C ASN A 274 -19.86 -14.29 -1.49
N SER A 275 -18.93 -14.99 -0.82
CA SER A 275 -19.09 -15.44 0.57
C SER A 275 -19.19 -14.32 1.61
N TYR A 276 -18.80 -13.09 1.24
CA TYR A 276 -18.83 -11.91 2.11
C TYR A 276 -19.92 -10.90 1.73
N LYS A 277 -20.76 -11.20 0.74
CA LYS A 277 -21.88 -10.33 0.34
C LYS A 277 -23.04 -10.49 1.31
N ASN A 278 -23.14 -9.59 2.28
CA ASN A 278 -24.19 -9.55 3.30
C ASN A 278 -24.44 -8.12 3.81
N ASP A 279 -25.46 -7.92 4.63
CA ASP A 279 -25.87 -6.60 5.13
C ASP A 279 -24.77 -5.89 5.93
N LYS A 280 -23.97 -6.63 6.71
CA LYS A 280 -22.84 -6.04 7.44
C LYS A 280 -21.80 -5.45 6.48
N THR A 281 -21.52 -6.16 5.40
CA THR A 281 -20.56 -5.71 4.38
C THR A 281 -21.12 -4.54 3.57
N ILE A 282 -22.43 -4.52 3.27
CA ILE A 282 -23.11 -3.37 2.64
C ILE A 282 -22.89 -2.12 3.49
N LYS A 283 -23.21 -2.19 4.78
CA LYS A 283 -23.01 -1.06 5.70
C LYS A 283 -21.55 -0.63 5.76
N LEU A 284 -20.63 -1.59 5.92
CA LEU A 284 -19.21 -1.33 6.02
C LEU A 284 -18.66 -0.62 4.76
N VAL A 285 -19.02 -1.09 3.57
CA VAL A 285 -18.59 -0.47 2.30
C VAL A 285 -19.17 0.94 2.14
N SER A 286 -20.43 1.15 2.49
CA SER A 286 -21.06 2.46 2.48
C SER A 286 -20.34 3.45 3.41
N ASP A 287 -20.03 3.03 4.65
CA ASP A 287 -19.29 3.85 5.62
C ASP A 287 -17.88 4.18 5.09
N VAL A 288 -17.25 3.26 4.39
CA VAL A 288 -15.93 3.47 3.75
C VAL A 288 -15.99 4.48 2.62
N ILE A 289 -16.98 4.37 1.74
CA ILE A 289 -17.18 5.34 0.65
C ILE A 289 -17.33 6.74 1.25
N LYS A 290 -18.20 6.90 2.24
CA LYS A 290 -18.40 8.18 2.93
C LYS A 290 -17.11 8.70 3.57
N LYS A 291 -16.41 7.87 4.33
CA LYS A 291 -15.15 8.24 4.98
C LYS A 291 -14.06 8.65 3.98
N TYR A 292 -14.00 7.96 2.83
CA TYR A 292 -13.09 8.32 1.73
C TYR A 292 -13.40 9.73 1.18
N LEU A 293 -14.66 10.03 0.92
CA LEU A 293 -15.10 11.32 0.40
C LEU A 293 -14.81 12.46 1.39
N LEU A 294 -15.19 12.29 2.64
CA LEU A 294 -14.89 13.25 3.73
C LEU A 294 -13.40 13.53 3.86
N LYS A 295 -12.57 12.49 3.73
CA LYS A 295 -11.13 12.65 3.74
C LYS A 295 -10.64 13.46 2.54
N LYS A 296 -11.17 13.22 1.33
CA LYS A 296 -10.82 14.01 0.15
C LYS A 296 -11.16 15.50 0.35
N GLU A 297 -12.34 15.81 0.89
CA GLU A 297 -12.72 17.19 1.21
C GLU A 297 -11.81 17.83 2.27
N LYS A 298 -11.48 17.10 3.33
CA LYS A 298 -10.54 17.56 4.36
C LYS A 298 -9.16 17.92 3.78
N TYR A 299 -8.73 17.25 2.71
CA TYR A 299 -7.49 17.57 2.00
C TYR A 299 -7.65 18.66 0.93
N GLY A 300 -8.82 19.31 0.83
CA GLY A 300 -9.09 20.41 -0.07
C GLY A 300 -9.51 19.99 -1.48
N TYR A 301 -9.93 18.75 -1.69
CA TYR A 301 -10.52 18.31 -2.95
C TYR A 301 -12.02 18.58 -2.93
N LYS A 302 -12.50 19.57 -3.69
CA LYS A 302 -13.93 19.81 -3.82
C LYS A 302 -14.57 18.68 -4.64
N ILE A 303 -15.58 18.01 -4.08
CA ILE A 303 -16.35 16.98 -4.76
C ILE A 303 -17.64 17.60 -5.28
N ASN A 304 -17.89 17.48 -6.60
CA ASN A 304 -19.07 18.06 -7.24
C ASN A 304 -20.14 17.01 -7.53
N GLY A 305 -19.73 15.76 -7.77
CA GLY A 305 -20.67 14.68 -8.06
C GLY A 305 -20.02 13.31 -7.95
N LEU A 306 -20.87 12.32 -7.72
CA LEU A 306 -20.53 10.90 -7.68
C LEU A 306 -21.35 10.18 -8.73
N LEU A 307 -20.73 9.20 -9.38
CA LEU A 307 -21.33 8.31 -10.36
C LEU A 307 -20.96 6.87 -10.02
N CYS A 308 -21.88 5.95 -10.21
CA CYS A 308 -21.61 4.51 -10.23
C CYS A 308 -22.56 3.84 -11.21
N VAL A 309 -22.05 2.99 -12.05
CA VAL A 309 -22.84 2.07 -12.86
C VAL A 309 -22.84 0.74 -12.14
N SER A 310 -23.99 0.29 -11.62
CA SER A 310 -24.11 -0.98 -10.94
C SER A 310 -24.34 -2.11 -11.96
N ALA A 311 -23.58 -3.19 -11.80
CA ALA A 311 -23.72 -4.42 -12.57
C ALA A 311 -24.20 -5.60 -11.69
N SER A 312 -24.59 -5.34 -10.45
CA SER A 312 -25.04 -6.37 -9.54
C SER A 312 -26.00 -5.86 -8.48
N LYS A 313 -26.89 -6.72 -8.01
CA LYS A 313 -27.81 -6.40 -6.91
C LYS A 313 -27.09 -5.96 -5.64
N PHE A 314 -25.94 -6.55 -5.35
CA PHE A 314 -25.15 -6.19 -4.17
C PHE A 314 -24.61 -4.75 -4.24
N GLU A 315 -24.18 -4.30 -5.42
CA GLU A 315 -23.77 -2.91 -5.62
C GLU A 315 -24.94 -1.95 -5.48
N GLU A 316 -26.11 -2.29 -6.04
CA GLU A 316 -27.33 -1.51 -5.86
C GLU A 316 -27.69 -1.34 -4.39
N ASP A 317 -27.64 -2.42 -3.60
CA ASP A 317 -27.93 -2.37 -2.17
C ASP A 317 -26.96 -1.43 -1.44
N ILE A 318 -25.67 -1.44 -1.78
CA ILE A 318 -24.67 -0.49 -1.26
C ILE A 318 -25.01 0.95 -1.65
N LEU A 319 -25.33 1.18 -2.93
CA LEU A 319 -25.62 2.53 -3.44
C LEU A 319 -26.93 3.08 -2.84
N ASN A 320 -27.97 2.25 -2.71
CA ASN A 320 -29.22 2.60 -2.05
C ASN A 320 -28.99 2.91 -0.55
N TYR A 321 -28.24 2.05 0.16
CA TYR A 321 -27.88 2.29 1.55
C TYR A 321 -27.08 3.61 1.70
N SER A 322 -26.19 3.91 0.75
CA SER A 322 -25.43 5.16 0.66
C SER A 322 -26.25 6.36 0.18
N LYS A 323 -27.57 6.22 -0.02
CA LYS A 323 -28.50 7.28 -0.47
C LYS A 323 -28.17 7.86 -1.86
N PHE A 324 -27.55 7.10 -2.75
CA PHE A 324 -27.44 7.48 -4.15
C PHE A 324 -28.84 7.51 -4.78
N ARG A 325 -28.97 8.32 -5.83
CA ARG A 325 -30.18 8.39 -6.63
C ARG A 325 -30.03 7.48 -7.84
N LEU A 326 -30.98 6.61 -8.07
CA LEU A 326 -31.12 5.94 -9.35
C LEU A 326 -31.47 6.99 -10.40
N GLU A 327 -30.57 7.21 -11.35
CA GLU A 327 -30.76 8.15 -12.44
C GLU A 327 -31.54 7.50 -13.58
N LYS A 328 -31.12 6.30 -13.96
CA LYS A 328 -31.83 5.47 -14.93
C LYS A 328 -31.33 4.03 -14.97
N THR A 329 -32.14 3.16 -15.60
CA THR A 329 -31.77 1.79 -15.97
C THR A 329 -31.34 1.77 -17.43
N LEU A 330 -30.23 1.10 -17.74
CA LEU A 330 -29.74 0.84 -19.09
C LEU A 330 -30.40 -0.41 -19.68
N GLU A 331 -30.22 -0.61 -21.00
CA GLU A 331 -30.87 -1.73 -21.73
C GLU A 331 -30.41 -3.11 -21.25
N GLU A 332 -29.23 -3.23 -20.63
CA GLU A 332 -28.63 -4.48 -20.13
C GLU A 332 -28.84 -4.69 -18.63
N ASP A 333 -29.93 -4.20 -18.06
CA ASP A 333 -30.26 -4.23 -16.63
C ASP A 333 -29.22 -3.58 -15.69
N ASN A 334 -28.24 -2.87 -16.24
CA ASN A 334 -27.33 -2.05 -15.48
C ASN A 334 -28.00 -0.73 -15.05
N ASN A 335 -27.74 -0.31 -13.83
CA ASN A 335 -28.34 0.89 -13.27
C ASN A 335 -27.31 2.00 -13.06
N ILE A 336 -27.62 3.21 -13.52
CA ILE A 336 -26.80 4.40 -13.26
C ILE A 336 -27.28 5.08 -11.99
N TYR A 337 -26.37 5.20 -11.02
CA TYR A 337 -26.60 5.90 -9.78
C TYR A 337 -25.74 7.16 -9.69
N THR A 338 -26.34 8.24 -9.21
CA THR A 338 -25.65 9.53 -9.03
C THR A 338 -25.90 10.11 -7.64
N MET A 339 -24.97 10.98 -7.23
CA MET A 339 -25.15 11.83 -6.05
C MET A 339 -24.43 13.16 -6.27
N GLU A 340 -25.18 14.26 -6.33
CA GLU A 340 -24.63 15.59 -6.53
C GLU A 340 -25.45 16.66 -5.81
N GLY A 341 -24.97 17.90 -5.85
CA GLY A 341 -25.66 19.08 -5.33
C GLY A 341 -26.02 18.99 -3.84
N SER A 342 -27.27 19.31 -3.51
CA SER A 342 -27.75 19.31 -2.12
C SER A 342 -27.75 17.93 -1.46
N ARG A 343 -27.97 16.87 -2.24
CA ARG A 343 -27.94 15.48 -1.76
C ARG A 343 -26.53 15.08 -1.32
N LEU A 344 -25.51 15.36 -2.12
CA LEU A 344 -24.11 15.12 -1.77
C LEU A 344 -23.70 15.90 -0.51
N ASN A 345 -24.05 17.19 -0.46
CA ASN A 345 -23.77 18.03 0.68
C ASN A 345 -24.42 17.51 1.97
N LYS A 346 -25.66 17.00 1.89
CA LYS A 346 -26.35 16.39 3.02
C LYS A 346 -25.67 15.09 3.45
N TYR A 347 -25.35 14.21 2.49
CA TYR A 347 -24.67 12.94 2.76
C TYR A 347 -23.32 13.11 3.47
N LEU A 348 -22.55 14.13 3.08
CA LEU A 348 -21.25 14.42 3.70
C LEU A 348 -21.35 15.07 5.08
N LYS A 349 -22.49 15.69 5.43
CA LYS A 349 -22.71 16.35 6.74
C LYS A 349 -23.34 15.42 7.79
N GLU A 350 -24.15 14.45 7.39
CA GLU A 350 -24.72 13.42 8.28
C GLU A 350 -23.66 12.40 8.72
#